data_b1343c87dec002c7fdfe115796811f6d
#
_entry.id   b1343c87dec002c7fdfe115796811f6d
#
_cell.length_a   1.000
_cell.length_b   1.000
_cell.length_c   1.000
_cell.angle_alpha   90.00
_cell.angle_beta   90.00
_cell.angle_gamma   90.00
#
_symmetry.space_group_name_H-M   'P 1'
#
loop_
_entity.id
_entity.type
_entity.pdbx_description
1 polymer ?
#
loop_
_entity_poly.entity_id
_entity_poly.type
_entity_poly.pdbx_seq_one_letter_code
_entity_poly.pdbx_strand_id
1 'polypeptide(L)'
;LFGPPGAGKGTQAEQLVNKFNLKQLSTGDMLRDAIVEGSELGNKAKAIMDRGELVSDEIILSMIQEKVKDSEVNGFIFDGFPRNLEQAKALDEMLNEFKSSVDLVIEIVVNDDILINRIKKRAQESQNARSDDNEEVLKNRLNVYHQSTEKIKPYYLDQKKLVEINGIRSIEQVSHDIESHILNIGKQ
;
A
#
# COMPACT_ATOMS: atom_id res chain seq x y z
N LEU A 1 -2.59 -4.58 -0.26
CA LEU A 1 -2.30 -4.24 -1.67
C LEU A 1 -0.85 -3.82 -1.83
N PHE A 2 -0.19 -4.35 -2.82
CA PHE A 2 1.22 -4.27 -3.07
C PHE A 2 1.48 -3.84 -4.52
N GLY A 3 2.59 -3.17 -4.78
CA GLY A 3 2.92 -2.67 -6.11
C GLY A 3 3.61 -1.30 -6.08
N PRO A 4 4.24 -0.87 -7.19
CA PRO A 4 5.01 0.37 -7.23
C PRO A 4 4.15 1.63 -7.06
N PRO A 5 4.75 2.79 -6.79
CA PRO A 5 4.04 4.06 -6.79
C PRO A 5 3.40 4.31 -8.16
N GLY A 6 2.13 4.76 -8.17
CA GLY A 6 1.37 4.96 -9.41
C GLY A 6 0.67 3.72 -9.99
N ALA A 7 0.82 2.53 -9.39
CA ALA A 7 0.20 1.29 -9.87
C ALA A 7 -1.35 1.29 -9.78
N GLY A 8 -1.94 2.17 -8.96
CA GLY A 8 -3.40 2.25 -8.79
C GLY A 8 -3.93 1.60 -7.51
N LYS A 9 -3.06 1.27 -6.53
CA LYS A 9 -3.44 0.64 -5.26
C LYS A 9 -4.57 1.38 -4.53
N GLY A 10 -4.44 2.70 -4.35
CA GLY A 10 -5.45 3.50 -3.65
C GLY A 10 -6.81 3.49 -4.35
N THR A 11 -6.83 3.58 -5.68
CA THR A 11 -8.07 3.50 -6.48
C THR A 11 -8.76 2.15 -6.30
N GLN A 12 -8.00 1.07 -6.30
CA GLN A 12 -8.55 -0.28 -6.08
C GLN A 12 -8.99 -0.49 -4.63
N ALA A 13 -8.22 0.01 -3.67
CA ALA A 13 -8.59 -0.06 -2.25
C ALA A 13 -9.93 0.63 -1.96
N GLU A 14 -10.17 1.81 -2.52
CA GLU A 14 -11.43 2.54 -2.36
C GLU A 14 -12.64 1.73 -2.84
N GLN A 15 -12.54 1.08 -4.00
CA GLN A 15 -13.60 0.22 -4.52
C GLN A 15 -13.86 -0.99 -3.62
N LEU A 16 -12.80 -1.63 -3.14
CA LEU A 16 -12.89 -2.81 -2.27
C LEU A 16 -13.45 -2.47 -0.88
N VAL A 17 -13.09 -1.33 -0.31
CA VAL A 17 -13.63 -0.82 0.96
C VAL A 17 -15.15 -0.75 0.88
N ASN A 18 -15.67 -0.10 -0.16
CA ASN A 18 -17.11 0.08 -0.34
C ASN A 18 -17.85 -1.26 -0.57
N LYS A 19 -17.24 -2.16 -1.34
CA LYS A 19 -17.88 -3.41 -1.74
C LYS A 19 -17.90 -4.48 -0.65
N PHE A 20 -16.81 -4.59 0.12
CA PHE A 20 -16.62 -5.66 1.10
C PHE A 20 -16.72 -5.20 2.56
N ASN A 21 -17.04 -3.92 2.78
CA ASN A 21 -17.07 -3.29 4.11
C ASN A 21 -15.74 -3.50 4.87
N LEU A 22 -14.63 -3.20 4.18
CA LEU A 22 -13.28 -3.27 4.71
C LEU A 22 -12.80 -1.88 5.15
N LYS A 23 -11.76 -1.82 5.97
CA LYS A 23 -11.08 -0.57 6.31
C LYS A 23 -9.72 -0.50 5.62
N GLN A 24 -9.50 0.56 4.85
CA GLN A 24 -8.18 0.82 4.26
C GLN A 24 -7.26 1.45 5.30
N LEU A 25 -6.05 0.92 5.42
CA LEU A 25 -4.94 1.45 6.18
C LEU A 25 -3.83 1.82 5.19
N SER A 26 -3.88 3.05 4.67
CA SER A 26 -2.87 3.62 3.76
C SER A 26 -1.81 4.33 4.60
N THR A 27 -0.64 3.74 4.74
CA THR A 27 0.46 4.34 5.51
C THR A 27 0.90 5.67 4.96
N GLY A 28 0.89 5.83 3.63
CA GLY A 28 1.21 7.10 2.98
C GLY A 28 0.20 8.21 3.29
N ASP A 29 -1.10 7.89 3.34
CA ASP A 29 -2.13 8.88 3.65
C ASP A 29 -2.11 9.22 5.14
N MET A 30 -1.98 8.23 6.03
CA MET A 30 -1.83 8.44 7.47
C MET A 30 -0.66 9.37 7.80
N LEU A 31 0.49 9.22 7.12
CA LEU A 31 1.64 10.11 7.30
C LEU A 31 1.37 11.51 6.74
N ARG A 32 0.71 11.63 5.58
CA ARG A 32 0.33 12.93 5.02
C ARG A 32 -0.65 13.69 5.91
N ASP A 33 -1.62 13.00 6.51
CA ASP A 33 -2.54 13.59 7.47
C ASP A 33 -1.78 14.12 8.70
N ALA A 34 -0.86 13.34 9.24
CA ALA A 34 0.02 13.76 10.34
C ALA A 34 0.88 15.00 9.99
N ILE A 35 1.32 15.13 8.74
CA ILE A 35 2.05 16.29 8.23
C ILE A 35 1.13 17.53 8.20
N VAL A 36 -0.09 17.36 7.69
CA VAL A 36 -1.09 18.45 7.61
C VAL A 36 -1.48 18.94 9.00
N GLU A 37 -1.64 18.02 9.96
CA GLU A 37 -1.93 18.33 11.36
C GLU A 37 -0.74 18.98 12.09
N GLY A 38 0.46 18.96 11.52
CA GLY A 38 1.68 19.51 12.11
C GLY A 38 2.15 18.75 13.35
N SER A 39 1.79 17.49 13.49
CA SER A 39 2.20 16.63 14.59
C SER A 39 3.72 16.41 14.61
N GLU A 40 4.27 16.02 15.76
CA GLU A 40 5.70 15.70 15.87
C GLU A 40 6.11 14.59 14.88
N LEU A 41 5.26 13.58 14.73
CA LEU A 41 5.41 12.51 13.76
C LEU A 41 5.39 13.05 12.32
N GLY A 42 4.41 13.90 11.98
CA GLY A 42 4.29 14.52 10.66
C GLY A 42 5.53 15.34 10.28
N ASN A 43 6.05 16.13 11.22
CA ASN A 43 7.26 16.93 10.99
C ASN A 43 8.49 16.07 10.72
N LYS A 44 8.66 14.95 11.43
CA LYS A 44 9.74 13.98 11.19
C LYS A 44 9.56 13.24 9.86
N ALA A 45 8.35 12.82 9.54
CA ALA A 45 8.03 12.05 8.34
C ALA A 45 8.18 12.89 7.06
N LYS A 46 7.86 14.19 7.12
CA LYS A 46 7.87 15.08 5.96
C LYS A 46 9.21 15.06 5.20
N ALA A 47 10.31 15.30 5.89
CA ALA A 47 11.64 15.36 5.28
C ALA A 47 12.06 14.02 4.63
N ILE A 48 11.61 12.89 5.18
CA ILE A 48 11.87 11.54 4.67
C ILE A 48 11.02 11.30 3.41
N MET A 49 9.73 11.61 3.48
CA MET A 49 8.80 11.43 2.37
C MET A 49 9.13 12.33 1.17
N ASP A 50 9.55 13.57 1.41
CA ASP A 50 9.96 14.53 0.37
C ASP A 50 11.18 14.02 -0.43
N ARG A 51 12.00 13.11 0.14
CA ARG A 51 13.08 12.41 -0.56
C ARG A 51 12.65 11.06 -1.18
N GLY A 52 11.40 10.63 -0.98
CA GLY A 52 10.89 9.35 -1.46
C GLY A 52 11.43 8.13 -0.70
N GLU A 53 11.96 8.35 0.50
CA GLU A 53 12.47 7.32 1.41
C GLU A 53 11.37 6.71 2.28
N LEU A 54 11.67 5.60 2.97
CA LEU A 54 10.77 4.95 3.91
C LEU A 54 10.93 5.53 5.32
N VAL A 55 9.79 5.83 5.97
CA VAL A 55 9.76 6.13 7.41
C VAL A 55 10.08 4.86 8.19
N SER A 56 10.64 4.99 9.40
CA SER A 56 11.09 3.84 10.19
C SER A 56 9.97 2.82 10.45
N ASP A 57 10.35 1.55 10.45
CA ASP A 57 9.42 0.43 10.61
C ASP A 57 8.64 0.49 11.93
N GLU A 58 9.29 0.89 13.02
CA GLU A 58 8.67 1.06 14.34
C GLU A 58 7.50 2.04 14.32
N ILE A 59 7.69 3.18 13.65
CA ILE A 59 6.65 4.21 13.54
C ILE A 59 5.46 3.66 12.75
N ILE A 60 5.72 3.05 11.61
CA ILE A 60 4.66 2.50 10.74
C ILE A 60 3.89 1.39 11.44
N LEU A 61 4.58 0.46 12.09
CA LEU A 61 3.95 -0.63 12.84
C LEU A 61 3.08 -0.12 13.98
N SER A 62 3.57 0.85 14.76
CA SER A 62 2.81 1.47 15.85
C SER A 62 1.52 2.11 15.34
N MET A 63 1.59 2.87 14.24
CA MET A 63 0.42 3.50 13.63
C MET A 63 -0.62 2.47 13.16
N ILE A 64 -0.18 1.39 12.55
CA ILE A 64 -1.06 0.31 12.06
C ILE A 64 -1.69 -0.42 13.24
N GLN A 65 -0.91 -0.78 14.26
CA GLN A 65 -1.38 -1.49 15.43
C GLN A 65 -2.50 -0.71 16.17
N GLU A 66 -2.33 0.60 16.32
CA GLU A 66 -3.36 1.47 16.89
C GLU A 66 -4.67 1.41 16.09
N LYS A 67 -4.58 1.54 14.75
CA LYS A 67 -5.75 1.51 13.87
C LYS A 67 -6.46 0.15 13.80
N VAL A 68 -5.71 -0.95 13.96
CA VAL A 68 -6.27 -2.30 13.99
C VAL A 68 -7.04 -2.54 15.29
N LYS A 69 -6.50 -2.11 16.43
CA LYS A 69 -7.14 -2.27 17.75
C LYS A 69 -8.52 -1.61 17.85
N ASP A 70 -8.66 -0.43 17.25
CA ASP A 70 -9.83 0.44 17.45
C ASP A 70 -10.94 0.23 16.40
N SER A 71 -10.96 -0.90 15.70
CA SER A 71 -11.83 -1.06 14.53
C SER A 71 -12.77 -2.26 14.64
N GLU A 72 -14.07 -2.00 14.56
CA GLU A 72 -15.12 -3.00 14.35
C GLU A 72 -15.45 -3.10 12.85
N VAL A 73 -14.62 -3.80 12.09
CA VAL A 73 -14.77 -3.98 10.65
C VAL A 73 -14.59 -5.45 10.25
N ASN A 74 -15.07 -5.81 9.06
CA ASN A 74 -14.95 -7.18 8.53
C ASN A 74 -13.51 -7.56 8.21
N GLY A 75 -12.62 -6.58 8.02
CA GLY A 75 -11.21 -6.79 7.70
C GLY A 75 -10.53 -5.52 7.24
N PHE A 76 -9.26 -5.64 6.91
CA PHE A 76 -8.40 -4.52 6.56
C PHE A 76 -7.80 -4.68 5.16
N ILE A 77 -7.58 -3.54 4.50
CA ILE A 77 -6.73 -3.43 3.33
C ILE A 77 -5.51 -2.62 3.72
N PHE A 78 -4.35 -3.26 3.81
CA PHE A 78 -3.08 -2.56 3.99
C PHE A 78 -2.62 -2.02 2.63
N ASP A 79 -2.51 -0.70 2.51
CA ASP A 79 -2.03 -0.02 1.30
C ASP A 79 -0.71 0.69 1.58
N GLY A 80 0.30 0.33 0.79
CA GLY A 80 1.65 0.85 0.97
C GLY A 80 2.38 0.29 2.21
N PHE A 81 1.95 -0.85 2.72
CA PHE A 81 2.55 -1.63 3.80
C PHE A 81 2.19 -3.11 3.62
N PRO A 82 3.12 -4.05 3.89
CA PRO A 82 4.54 -3.85 4.20
C PRO A 82 5.36 -3.39 2.98
N ARG A 83 6.53 -2.77 3.21
CA ARG A 83 7.45 -2.30 2.16
C ARG A 83 8.83 -2.93 2.22
N ASN A 84 9.09 -3.75 3.22
CA ASN A 84 10.29 -4.58 3.35
C ASN A 84 9.96 -5.89 4.07
N LEU A 85 10.92 -6.82 4.10
CA LEU A 85 10.69 -8.15 4.67
C LEU A 85 10.48 -8.11 6.20
N GLU A 86 11.16 -7.22 6.89
CA GLU A 86 11.04 -7.03 8.34
C GLU A 86 9.63 -6.57 8.69
N GLN A 87 9.09 -5.60 7.95
CA GLN A 87 7.70 -5.16 8.10
C GLN A 87 6.71 -6.29 7.79
N ALA A 88 6.97 -7.14 6.79
CA ALA A 88 6.09 -8.25 6.45
C ALA A 88 6.00 -9.27 7.59
N LYS A 89 7.13 -9.63 8.19
CA LYS A 89 7.19 -10.53 9.35
C LYS A 89 6.50 -9.92 10.58
N ALA A 90 6.80 -8.65 10.86
CA ALA A 90 6.20 -7.94 11.99
C ALA A 90 4.68 -7.76 11.83
N LEU A 91 4.17 -7.60 10.60
CA LEU A 91 2.73 -7.60 10.32
C LEU A 91 2.11 -8.95 10.66
N ASP A 92 2.71 -10.05 10.22
CA ASP A 92 2.20 -11.39 10.49
C ASP A 92 2.21 -11.68 12.00
N GLU A 93 3.25 -11.31 12.74
CA GLU A 93 3.34 -11.43 14.19
C GLU A 93 2.25 -10.61 14.89
N MET A 94 2.10 -9.34 14.52
CA MET A 94 1.08 -8.47 15.07
C MET A 94 -0.34 -8.99 14.83
N LEU A 95 -0.65 -9.42 13.60
CA LEU A 95 -1.98 -9.96 13.29
C LEU A 95 -2.26 -11.26 14.05
N ASN A 96 -1.26 -12.10 14.28
CA ASN A 96 -1.40 -13.32 15.06
C ASN A 96 -1.78 -13.04 16.52
N GLU A 97 -1.30 -11.93 17.13
CA GLU A 97 -1.75 -11.49 18.46
C GLU A 97 -3.25 -11.19 18.50
N PHE A 98 -3.81 -10.71 17.39
CA PHE A 98 -5.24 -10.49 17.21
C PHE A 98 -6.02 -11.72 16.70
N LYS A 99 -5.39 -12.89 16.65
CA LYS A 99 -5.95 -14.15 16.09
C LYS A 99 -6.42 -13.95 14.63
N SER A 100 -5.69 -13.15 13.89
CA SER A 100 -5.90 -12.85 12.48
C SER A 100 -4.65 -13.16 11.66
N SER A 101 -4.75 -13.10 10.36
CA SER A 101 -3.64 -13.32 9.44
C SER A 101 -3.84 -12.52 8.17
N VAL A 102 -2.77 -12.38 7.37
CA VAL A 102 -2.89 -11.92 5.99
C VAL A 102 -3.51 -13.05 5.17
N ASP A 103 -4.70 -12.83 4.61
CA ASP A 103 -5.41 -13.84 3.80
C ASP A 103 -4.95 -13.82 2.35
N LEU A 104 -4.71 -12.63 1.78
CA LEU A 104 -4.38 -12.44 0.37
C LEU A 104 -3.44 -11.25 0.20
N VAL A 105 -2.43 -11.42 -0.63
CA VAL A 105 -1.53 -10.36 -1.07
C VAL A 105 -1.71 -10.17 -2.57
N ILE A 106 -2.13 -8.98 -2.96
CA ILE A 106 -2.36 -8.63 -4.36
C ILE A 106 -1.28 -7.66 -4.80
N GLU A 107 -0.49 -8.06 -5.78
CA GLU A 107 0.44 -7.19 -6.47
C GLU A 107 -0.18 -6.64 -7.75
N ILE A 108 -0.25 -5.32 -7.87
CA ILE A 108 -0.63 -4.66 -9.12
C ILE A 108 0.64 -4.38 -9.92
N VAL A 109 0.84 -5.15 -11.00
CA VAL A 109 2.03 -5.11 -11.83
C VAL A 109 1.86 -4.07 -12.95
N VAL A 110 2.76 -3.09 -13.00
CA VAL A 110 2.79 -2.05 -14.04
C VAL A 110 4.25 -1.72 -14.34
N ASN A 111 4.59 -1.51 -15.61
CA ASN A 111 5.95 -1.09 -15.98
C ASN A 111 6.22 0.39 -15.61
N ASP A 112 7.50 0.72 -15.41
CA ASP A 112 7.94 2.03 -14.91
C ASP A 112 7.56 3.19 -15.83
N ASP A 113 7.59 3.01 -17.16
CA ASP A 113 7.24 4.07 -18.12
C ASP A 113 5.77 4.51 -17.98
N ILE A 114 4.87 3.55 -17.78
CA ILE A 114 3.46 3.83 -17.52
C ILE A 114 3.27 4.51 -16.17
N LEU A 115 4.00 4.09 -15.15
CA LEU A 115 3.94 4.67 -13.81
C LEU A 115 4.35 6.14 -13.81
N ILE A 116 5.45 6.48 -14.49
CA ILE A 116 5.93 7.85 -14.64
C ILE A 116 4.85 8.72 -15.28
N ASN A 117 4.24 8.25 -16.37
CA ASN A 117 3.17 8.98 -17.05
C ASN A 117 1.93 9.17 -16.17
N ARG A 118 1.52 8.14 -15.43
CA ARG A 118 0.38 8.22 -14.49
C ARG A 118 0.59 9.24 -13.40
N ILE A 119 1.79 9.30 -12.81
CA ILE A 119 2.09 10.26 -11.74
C ILE A 119 2.21 11.67 -12.28
N LYS A 120 2.84 11.88 -13.45
CA LYS A 120 2.86 13.19 -14.12
C LYS A 120 1.44 13.70 -14.38
N LYS A 121 0.54 12.85 -14.88
CA LYS A 121 -0.86 13.19 -15.10
C LYS A 121 -1.57 13.54 -13.79
N ARG A 122 -1.39 12.75 -12.73
CA ARG A 122 -1.97 13.03 -11.40
C ARG A 122 -1.50 14.37 -10.85
N ALA A 123 -0.20 14.69 -10.95
CA ALA A 123 0.36 15.96 -10.50
C ALA A 123 -0.25 17.18 -11.24
N GLN A 124 -0.62 17.02 -12.51
CA GLN A 124 -1.23 18.07 -13.33
C GLN A 124 -2.73 18.25 -13.09
N GLU A 125 -3.46 17.14 -12.86
CA GLU A 125 -4.93 17.14 -12.80
C GLU A 125 -5.46 17.27 -11.36
N SER A 126 -4.65 16.98 -10.35
CA SER A 126 -5.09 17.02 -8.95
C SER A 126 -5.00 18.43 -8.38
N GLN A 127 -6.13 18.95 -7.85
CA GLN A 127 -6.13 20.19 -7.06
C GLN A 127 -5.33 20.06 -5.76
N ASN A 128 -5.10 18.79 -5.30
CA ASN A 128 -4.29 18.44 -4.13
C ASN A 128 -3.11 17.58 -4.57
N ALA A 129 -2.23 18.10 -5.46
CA ALA A 129 -1.02 17.42 -5.86
C ALA A 129 -0.19 17.08 -4.60
N ARG A 130 0.27 15.83 -4.51
CA ARG A 130 1.14 15.40 -3.41
C ARG A 130 2.50 16.07 -3.56
N SER A 131 3.11 16.51 -2.46
CA SER A 131 4.45 17.13 -2.47
C SER A 131 5.52 16.19 -3.04
N ASP A 132 5.29 14.88 -2.94
CA ASP A 132 6.15 13.81 -3.41
C ASP A 132 5.85 13.35 -4.87
N ASP A 133 4.99 14.06 -5.62
CA ASP A 133 4.65 13.76 -7.02
C ASP A 133 5.52 14.57 -8.01
N ASN A 134 6.83 14.62 -7.79
CA ASN A 134 7.79 15.13 -8.76
C ASN A 134 8.66 14.00 -9.33
N GLU A 135 9.30 14.24 -10.49
CA GLU A 135 10.00 13.21 -11.24
C GLU A 135 11.20 12.63 -10.49
N GLU A 136 11.94 13.43 -9.76
CA GLU A 136 13.12 13.00 -9.01
C GLU A 136 12.71 12.09 -7.84
N VAL A 137 11.74 12.53 -7.04
CA VAL A 137 11.21 11.75 -5.92
C VAL A 137 10.55 10.47 -6.42
N LEU A 138 9.85 10.51 -7.56
CA LEU A 138 9.28 9.32 -8.18
C LEU A 138 10.35 8.29 -8.55
N LYS A 139 11.44 8.71 -9.20
CA LYS A 139 12.54 7.81 -9.54
C LYS A 139 13.13 7.16 -8.28
N ASN A 140 13.30 7.94 -7.21
CA ASN A 140 13.78 7.38 -5.95
C ASN A 140 12.77 6.39 -5.35
N ARG A 141 11.47 6.68 -5.36
CA ARG A 141 10.42 5.77 -4.88
C ARG A 141 10.36 4.46 -5.68
N LEU A 142 10.54 4.51 -7.00
CA LEU A 142 10.63 3.30 -7.84
C LEU A 142 11.88 2.49 -7.50
N ASN A 143 13.01 3.15 -7.32
CA ASN A 143 14.25 2.50 -6.91
C ASN A 143 14.11 1.82 -5.53
N VAL A 144 13.54 2.50 -4.54
CA VAL A 144 13.23 1.93 -3.22
C VAL A 144 12.28 0.75 -3.33
N TYR A 145 11.26 0.84 -4.19
CA TYR A 145 10.33 -0.27 -4.45
C TYR A 145 11.08 -1.51 -4.95
N HIS A 146 11.88 -1.38 -5.99
CA HIS A 146 12.62 -2.52 -6.57
C HIS A 146 13.69 -3.08 -5.62
N GLN A 147 14.36 -2.22 -4.86
CA GLN A 147 15.42 -2.65 -3.95
C GLN A 147 14.92 -3.30 -2.67
N SER A 148 13.76 -2.90 -2.18
CA SER A 148 13.25 -3.32 -0.86
C SER A 148 11.91 -4.03 -0.96
N THR A 149 10.91 -3.37 -1.55
CA THR A 149 9.51 -3.82 -1.48
C THR A 149 9.27 -5.04 -2.36
N GLU A 150 9.83 -5.09 -3.55
CA GLU A 150 9.70 -6.24 -4.45
C GLU A 150 10.27 -7.54 -3.85
N LYS A 151 11.24 -7.43 -2.95
CA LYS A 151 11.86 -8.57 -2.24
C LYS A 151 10.91 -9.27 -1.25
N ILE A 152 9.73 -8.72 -1.00
CA ILE A 152 8.70 -9.38 -0.17
C ILE A 152 8.00 -10.51 -0.95
N LYS A 153 8.04 -10.49 -2.28
CA LYS A 153 7.33 -11.47 -3.13
C LYS A 153 7.60 -12.93 -2.73
N PRO A 154 8.87 -13.38 -2.61
CA PRO A 154 9.14 -14.76 -2.22
C PRO A 154 8.50 -15.14 -0.88
N TYR A 155 8.50 -14.23 0.10
CA TYR A 155 7.92 -14.46 1.42
C TYR A 155 6.44 -14.80 1.37
N TYR A 156 5.66 -14.12 0.52
CA TYR A 156 4.23 -14.40 0.37
C TYR A 156 3.91 -15.45 -0.68
N LEU A 157 4.81 -15.69 -1.65
CA LEU A 157 4.72 -16.84 -2.56
C LEU A 157 4.86 -18.16 -1.83
N ASP A 158 5.83 -18.26 -0.92
CA ASP A 158 6.04 -19.47 -0.10
C ASP A 158 4.81 -19.78 0.79
N GLN A 159 4.08 -18.74 1.20
CA GLN A 159 2.81 -18.87 1.92
C GLN A 159 1.60 -19.11 1.00
N LYS A 160 1.78 -19.14 -0.33
CA LYS A 160 0.71 -19.26 -1.33
C LYS A 160 -0.36 -18.16 -1.25
N LYS A 161 0.02 -16.97 -0.79
CA LYS A 161 -0.88 -15.83 -0.59
C LYS A 161 -0.76 -14.76 -1.68
N LEU A 162 0.30 -14.76 -2.49
CA LEU A 162 0.55 -13.73 -3.50
C LEU A 162 -0.16 -14.03 -4.81
N VAL A 163 -0.84 -13.02 -5.33
CA VAL A 163 -1.45 -12.99 -6.66
C VAL A 163 -1.00 -11.74 -7.40
N GLU A 164 -0.56 -11.89 -8.64
CA GLU A 164 -0.18 -10.79 -9.52
C GLU A 164 -1.35 -10.42 -10.44
N ILE A 165 -1.68 -9.13 -10.47
CA ILE A 165 -2.75 -8.56 -11.31
C ILE A 165 -2.14 -7.57 -12.30
N ASN A 166 -2.49 -7.70 -13.58
CA ASN A 166 -2.05 -6.77 -14.62
C ASN A 166 -2.71 -5.39 -14.44
N GLY A 167 -1.96 -4.42 -13.92
CA GLY A 167 -2.42 -3.06 -13.64
C GLY A 167 -2.46 -2.12 -14.84
N ILE A 168 -2.16 -2.61 -16.05
CA ILE A 168 -2.21 -1.79 -17.29
C ILE A 168 -3.65 -1.69 -17.81
N ARG A 169 -4.50 -2.65 -17.48
CA ARG A 169 -5.91 -2.70 -17.92
C ARG A 169 -6.75 -1.58 -17.31
N SER A 170 -8.02 -1.50 -17.68
CA SER A 170 -8.94 -0.51 -17.13
C SER A 170 -9.13 -0.71 -15.61
N ILE A 171 -9.54 0.34 -14.91
CA ILE A 171 -9.79 0.30 -13.47
C ILE A 171 -10.79 -0.81 -13.13
N GLU A 172 -11.86 -0.93 -13.92
CA GLU A 172 -12.93 -1.90 -13.73
C GLU A 172 -12.44 -3.34 -13.94
N GLN A 173 -11.59 -3.57 -14.95
CA GLN A 173 -11.01 -4.88 -15.22
C GLN A 173 -10.06 -5.33 -14.09
N VAL A 174 -9.22 -4.41 -13.61
CA VAL A 174 -8.33 -4.68 -12.48
C VAL A 174 -9.16 -4.97 -11.23
N SER A 175 -10.21 -4.17 -10.96
CA SER A 175 -11.12 -4.40 -9.83
C SER A 175 -11.79 -5.76 -9.89
N HIS A 176 -12.32 -6.14 -11.05
CA HIS A 176 -12.97 -7.43 -11.25
C HIS A 176 -12.03 -8.62 -10.98
N ASP A 177 -10.77 -8.52 -11.44
CA ASP A 177 -9.79 -9.57 -11.17
C ASP A 177 -9.49 -9.69 -9.69
N ILE A 178 -9.27 -8.55 -9.01
CA ILE A 178 -9.02 -8.52 -7.56
C ILE A 178 -10.19 -9.13 -6.80
N GLU A 179 -11.41 -8.72 -7.11
CA GLU A 179 -12.63 -9.23 -6.50
C GLU A 179 -12.78 -10.75 -6.64
N SER A 180 -12.47 -11.27 -7.83
CA SER A 180 -12.52 -12.70 -8.11
C SER A 180 -11.61 -13.49 -7.18
N HIS A 181 -10.43 -12.96 -6.85
CA HIS A 181 -9.51 -13.60 -5.90
C HIS A 181 -10.01 -13.50 -4.47
N ILE A 182 -10.57 -12.34 -4.06
CA ILE A 182 -11.15 -12.15 -2.71
C ILE A 182 -12.31 -13.13 -2.48
N LEU A 183 -13.23 -13.27 -3.44
CA LEU A 183 -14.38 -14.17 -3.34
C LEU A 183 -14.01 -15.65 -3.30
N ASN A 184 -12.79 -16.01 -3.65
CA ASN A 184 -12.26 -17.36 -3.58
C ASN A 184 -11.44 -17.66 -2.29
N ILE A 185 -11.24 -16.64 -1.44
CA ILE A 185 -10.65 -16.86 -0.11
C ILE A 185 -11.55 -17.82 0.69
N GLY A 186 -10.97 -18.89 1.24
CA GLY A 186 -11.71 -19.87 2.04
C GLY A 186 -12.46 -20.95 1.25
N LYS A 187 -12.33 -20.99 -0.09
CA LYS A 187 -12.88 -22.07 -0.94
C LYS A 187 -11.84 -23.12 -1.33
N GLN A 188 -10.60 -22.98 -0.82
CA GLN A 188 -9.49 -23.93 -1.05
C GLN A 188 -9.27 -24.80 0.19
#